data_8139323d7ace8e7fdb77bed9757fef2f
#
_entry.id   8139323d7ace8e7fdb77bed9757fef2f
#
_cell.length_a   1.000
_cell.length_b   1.000
_cell.length_c   1.000
_cell.angle_alpha   90.00
_cell.angle_beta   90.00
_cell.angle_gamma   90.00
#
_symmetry.space_group_name_H-M   'P 1'
#
loop_
_entity.id
_entity.type
_entity.pdbx_description
1 polymer ?
#
loop_
_entity_poly.entity_id
_entity_poly.type
_entity_poly.pdbx_seq_one_letter_code
_entity_poly.pdbx_strand_id
1 'polypeptide(L)'
;QTEGQSPQIGLPDDEFTDNHHLPYRLYVRQGRRIEGHETLNESDIHKDLRGNGLRGPLNANSVAIGVYGIDAHNVQGPTRSPEPPSGEGAAEGTLHLFDVTGPYQIPYGVMVPKSHQGILFPIGISSTHVAMCTVRMEPVWAALGQAAGVAAALSMNQGVELAQVPTASIQQEL
;
A
#
# COMPACT_ATOMS: atom_id res chain seq x y z
N GLN A 1 19.47 34.16 26.96
CA GLN A 1 18.81 32.88 26.77
C GLN A 1 18.16 32.93 25.39
N THR A 2 18.82 32.39 24.39
CA THR A 2 18.27 32.23 23.05
C THR A 2 17.27 31.07 23.13
N GLU A 3 16.00 31.40 23.08
CA GLU A 3 14.94 30.43 22.81
C GLU A 3 15.31 29.67 21.53
N GLY A 4 15.41 28.35 21.61
CA GLY A 4 15.79 27.51 20.50
C GLY A 4 14.82 27.70 19.35
N GLN A 5 15.25 28.39 18.32
CA GLN A 5 14.56 28.34 17.04
C GLN A 5 14.62 26.88 16.55
N SER A 6 13.48 26.27 16.40
CA SER A 6 13.39 25.00 15.67
C SER A 6 14.13 25.17 14.34
N PRO A 7 14.94 24.18 13.91
CA PRO A 7 15.58 24.27 12.62
C PRO A 7 14.50 24.58 11.58
N GLN A 8 14.73 25.61 10.77
CA GLN A 8 13.79 26.00 9.73
C GLN A 8 13.71 24.83 8.75
N ILE A 9 12.58 24.15 8.74
CA ILE A 9 12.28 23.13 7.75
C ILE A 9 11.82 23.88 6.50
N GLY A 10 12.54 23.72 5.41
CA GLY A 10 12.26 24.36 4.14
C GLY A 10 12.42 23.37 2.99
N LEU A 11 12.24 23.87 1.77
CA LEU A 11 12.55 23.13 0.57
C LEU A 11 14.09 23.08 0.39
N PRO A 12 14.65 21.96 -0.13
CA PRO A 12 16.08 21.88 -0.44
C PRO A 12 16.49 22.88 -1.52
N ASP A 13 17.63 23.51 -1.36
CA ASP A 13 18.11 24.51 -2.31
C ASP A 13 18.67 23.92 -3.61
N ASP A 14 18.99 22.63 -3.61
CA ASP A 14 19.62 21.89 -4.68
C ASP A 14 18.65 21.00 -5.50
N GLU A 15 17.38 20.90 -5.08
CA GLU A 15 16.36 20.13 -5.79
C GLU A 15 15.34 21.04 -6.49
N PHE A 16 14.84 20.60 -7.65
CA PHE A 16 13.76 21.26 -8.41
C PHE A 16 14.01 22.76 -8.62
N THR A 17 15.24 23.16 -8.94
CA THR A 17 15.66 24.56 -9.09
C THR A 17 14.89 25.30 -10.18
N ASP A 18 14.38 24.58 -11.16
CA ASP A 18 13.54 25.06 -12.27
C ASP A 18 12.04 25.16 -11.92
N ASN A 19 11.64 24.68 -10.74
CA ASN A 19 10.26 24.73 -10.25
C ASN A 19 10.14 25.33 -8.85
N HIS A 20 10.91 26.37 -8.55
CA HIS A 20 10.90 27.04 -7.23
C HIS A 20 11.12 26.09 -6.05
N HIS A 21 11.94 25.06 -6.25
CA HIS A 21 12.24 24.01 -5.26
C HIS A 21 11.03 23.14 -4.88
N LEU A 22 9.93 23.22 -5.63
CA LEU A 22 8.75 22.39 -5.41
C LEU A 22 8.83 21.11 -6.23
N PRO A 23 8.51 19.94 -5.65
CA PRO A 23 8.38 18.71 -6.42
C PRO A 23 7.32 18.85 -7.53
N TYR A 24 7.58 18.26 -8.70
CA TYR A 24 6.63 18.28 -9.82
C TYR A 24 5.32 17.55 -9.53
N ARG A 25 5.31 16.68 -8.52
CA ARG A 25 4.14 15.91 -8.09
C ARG A 25 4.07 15.87 -6.58
N LEU A 26 2.83 15.97 -6.08
CA LEU A 26 2.58 15.67 -4.67
C LEU A 26 2.79 14.16 -4.42
N TYR A 27 3.43 13.84 -3.31
CA TYR A 27 3.45 12.47 -2.83
C TYR A 27 2.08 12.12 -2.23
N VAL A 28 1.39 11.18 -2.87
CA VAL A 28 0.09 10.70 -2.41
C VAL A 28 0.26 9.30 -1.87
N ARG A 29 0.23 9.14 -0.55
CA ARG A 29 0.46 7.87 0.13
C ARG A 29 -0.65 6.86 -0.08
N GLN A 30 -1.88 7.32 -0.17
CA GLN A 30 -3.05 6.51 -0.35
C GLN A 30 -4.01 7.22 -1.28
N GLY A 31 -4.64 6.45 -2.15
CA GLY A 31 -5.61 6.94 -3.09
C GLY A 31 -6.87 6.07 -3.13
N ARG A 32 -7.60 6.16 -4.22
CA ARG A 32 -8.73 5.27 -4.49
C ARG A 32 -8.21 3.84 -4.71
N ARG A 33 -8.95 2.88 -4.20
CA ARG A 33 -8.73 1.44 -4.37
C ARG A 33 -9.82 0.85 -5.23
N ILE A 34 -9.47 -0.18 -5.97
CA ILE A 34 -10.46 -0.95 -6.74
C ILE A 34 -11.25 -1.88 -5.80
N GLU A 35 -12.36 -2.37 -6.30
CA GLU A 35 -13.02 -3.56 -5.78
C GLU A 35 -12.53 -4.76 -6.59
N GLY A 36 -11.63 -5.56 -6.00
CA GLY A 36 -10.98 -6.69 -6.65
C GLY A 36 -11.67 -8.02 -6.37
N HIS A 37 -11.25 -9.06 -7.09
CA HIS A 37 -11.74 -10.44 -6.87
C HIS A 37 -11.42 -10.95 -5.46
N GLU A 38 -10.30 -10.50 -4.89
CA GLU A 38 -9.91 -10.68 -3.49
C GLU A 38 -9.70 -9.32 -2.84
N THR A 39 -9.80 -9.23 -1.53
CA THR A 39 -9.58 -7.99 -0.77
C THR A 39 -8.64 -8.28 0.38
N LEU A 40 -7.48 -7.64 0.39
CA LEU A 40 -6.55 -7.71 1.51
C LEU A 40 -7.12 -6.99 2.73
N ASN A 41 -7.11 -7.65 3.86
CA ASN A 41 -7.67 -7.12 5.11
C ASN A 41 -6.73 -7.36 6.31
N GLU A 42 -7.12 -6.89 7.48
CA GLU A 42 -6.31 -6.92 8.69
C GLU A 42 -5.89 -8.33 9.10
N SER A 43 -6.76 -9.32 8.92
CA SER A 43 -6.45 -10.70 9.26
C SER A 43 -5.48 -11.38 8.30
N ASP A 44 -5.23 -10.81 7.13
CA ASP A 44 -4.24 -11.32 6.17
C ASP A 44 -2.83 -10.81 6.49
N ILE A 45 -2.72 -9.64 7.12
CA ILE A 45 -1.45 -8.99 7.44
C ILE A 45 -0.98 -9.24 8.88
N HIS A 46 -1.91 -9.52 9.79
CA HIS A 46 -1.63 -9.65 11.21
C HIS A 46 -1.06 -11.03 11.55
N LYS A 47 0.10 -11.06 12.21
CA LYS A 47 0.80 -12.33 12.54
C LYS A 47 0.07 -13.21 13.56
N ASP A 48 -0.76 -12.64 14.45
CA ASP A 48 -1.39 -13.36 15.54
C ASP A 48 -2.86 -13.70 15.28
N LEU A 49 -3.58 -12.98 14.42
CA LEU A 49 -5.02 -13.23 14.21
C LEU A 49 -5.29 -14.56 13.49
N ARG A 50 -4.63 -14.81 12.38
CA ARG A 50 -4.70 -16.07 11.61
C ARG A 50 -3.32 -16.58 11.21
N GLY A 51 -2.28 -15.90 11.66
CA GLY A 51 -0.90 -16.29 11.46
C GLY A 51 -0.41 -17.28 12.52
N ASN A 52 0.88 -17.42 12.61
CA ASN A 52 1.55 -18.32 13.57
C ASN A 52 2.43 -17.55 14.57
N GLY A 53 2.17 -16.29 14.82
CA GLY A 53 2.97 -15.40 15.65
C GLY A 53 4.22 -14.83 14.98
N LEU A 54 4.61 -15.35 13.83
CA LEU A 54 5.81 -14.91 13.07
C LEU A 54 5.46 -14.23 11.75
N ARG A 55 4.34 -14.60 11.14
CA ARG A 55 3.89 -14.11 9.85
C ARG A 55 2.38 -14.16 9.74
N GLY A 56 1.82 -13.46 8.76
CA GLY A 56 0.42 -13.60 8.37
C GLY A 56 0.08 -15.02 7.85
N PRO A 57 -1.18 -15.33 7.63
CA PRO A 57 -1.60 -16.62 7.10
C PRO A 57 -1.01 -16.86 5.70
N LEU A 58 -0.80 -18.14 5.34
CA LEU A 58 -0.41 -18.50 3.99
C LEU A 58 -1.58 -18.34 3.04
N ASN A 59 -1.29 -17.86 1.84
CA ASN A 59 -2.25 -17.72 0.74
C ASN A 59 -1.68 -18.38 -0.52
N ALA A 60 -2.37 -19.40 -1.02
CA ALA A 60 -1.94 -20.15 -2.21
C ALA A 60 -1.88 -19.28 -3.48
N ASN A 61 -2.65 -18.18 -3.52
CA ASN A 61 -2.70 -17.25 -4.64
C ASN A 61 -1.73 -16.07 -4.50
N SER A 62 -0.73 -16.19 -3.63
CA SER A 62 0.22 -15.11 -3.37
C SER A 62 1.13 -14.83 -4.56
N VAL A 63 1.29 -13.56 -4.91
CA VAL A 63 2.21 -13.09 -5.96
C VAL A 63 3.20 -12.04 -5.45
N ALA A 64 3.09 -11.62 -4.20
CA ALA A 64 4.00 -10.70 -3.55
C ALA A 64 3.99 -10.89 -2.03
N ILE A 65 4.98 -10.31 -1.36
CA ILE A 65 5.12 -10.32 0.10
C ILE A 65 5.30 -8.89 0.59
N GLY A 66 4.59 -8.53 1.66
CA GLY A 66 4.80 -7.30 2.42
C GLY A 66 5.28 -7.61 3.83
N VAL A 67 5.97 -6.65 4.46
CA VAL A 67 6.53 -6.82 5.82
C VAL A 67 6.39 -5.55 6.68
N TYR A 68 5.90 -4.46 6.13
CA TYR A 68 5.83 -3.18 6.84
C TYR A 68 4.75 -3.19 7.93
N GLY A 69 4.96 -2.42 8.99
CA GLY A 69 3.96 -2.23 10.04
C GLY A 69 2.72 -1.47 9.57
N ILE A 70 1.66 -1.47 10.36
CA ILE A 70 0.49 -0.64 10.10
C ILE A 70 0.85 0.80 10.45
N ASP A 71 0.91 1.67 9.45
CA ASP A 71 1.23 3.09 9.55
C ASP A 71 0.14 3.91 8.87
N ALA A 72 -0.95 4.14 9.59
CA ALA A 72 -2.06 4.95 9.13
C ALA A 72 -1.79 6.42 9.42
N HIS A 73 -1.74 7.23 8.36
CA HIS A 73 -1.74 8.68 8.47
C HIS A 73 -3.15 9.24 8.58
N ASN A 74 -3.23 10.45 9.05
CA ASN A 74 -4.47 11.19 9.22
C ASN A 74 -5.33 11.16 7.96
N VAL A 75 -6.59 10.82 8.10
CA VAL A 75 -7.61 10.91 7.04
C VAL A 75 -8.22 12.30 6.97
N GLN A 76 -8.15 13.06 8.06
CA GLN A 76 -8.50 14.47 8.09
C GLN A 76 -7.33 15.28 8.62
N GLY A 77 -7.07 16.41 7.98
CA GLY A 77 -6.09 17.39 8.46
C GLY A 77 -6.52 17.98 9.80
N PRO A 78 -5.62 18.67 10.49
CA PRO A 78 -5.98 19.35 11.73
C PRO A 78 -7.18 20.26 11.44
N THR A 79 -8.27 20.01 12.15
CA THR A 79 -9.40 20.94 12.12
C THR A 79 -8.87 22.30 12.54
N ARG A 80 -9.33 23.39 11.90
CA ARG A 80 -9.06 24.77 12.30
C ARG A 80 -9.76 25.09 13.65
N SER A 81 -9.64 24.23 14.62
CA SER A 81 -10.04 24.55 15.98
C SER A 81 -8.97 25.47 16.56
N PRO A 82 -9.33 26.64 17.10
CA PRO A 82 -8.37 27.53 17.75
C PRO A 82 -7.75 26.91 19.00
N GLU A 83 -8.26 25.81 19.48
CA GLU A 83 -7.67 25.01 20.55
C GLU A 83 -7.43 23.60 20.01
N PRO A 84 -6.15 23.20 19.80
CA PRO A 84 -5.87 21.78 19.60
C PRO A 84 -6.33 21.03 20.86
N PRO A 85 -7.10 19.95 20.74
CA PRO A 85 -7.36 19.09 21.88
C PRO A 85 -5.98 18.71 22.47
N SER A 86 -5.87 18.81 23.78
CA SER A 86 -4.66 18.53 24.54
C SER A 86 -4.16 17.11 24.23
N GLY A 87 -3.05 17.00 23.54
CA GLY A 87 -2.44 15.77 23.08
C GLY A 87 -2.30 15.79 21.57
N GLU A 88 -1.11 15.49 21.10
CA GLU A 88 -0.61 15.46 19.74
C GLU A 88 -1.70 15.60 18.67
N GLY A 89 -1.75 16.80 18.09
CA GLY A 89 -2.70 17.34 17.14
C GLY A 89 -3.78 16.37 16.66
N ALA A 90 -5.01 16.61 17.04
CA ALA A 90 -6.17 15.79 16.74
C ALA A 90 -6.36 15.59 15.24
N ALA A 91 -5.63 14.66 14.72
CA ALA A 91 -5.76 14.20 13.38
C ALA A 91 -6.47 12.84 13.45
N GLU A 92 -7.69 12.81 12.98
CA GLU A 92 -8.48 11.59 12.94
C GLU A 92 -7.84 10.56 12.03
N GLY A 93 -7.75 9.31 12.50
CA GLY A 93 -7.31 8.16 11.71
C GLY A 93 -5.83 7.81 11.81
N THR A 94 -5.06 8.45 12.69
CA THR A 94 -3.67 8.05 12.95
C THR A 94 -3.63 6.72 13.72
N LEU A 95 -2.89 5.75 13.18
CA LEU A 95 -2.67 4.46 13.83
C LEU A 95 -1.29 3.93 13.47
N HIS A 96 -0.45 3.70 14.47
CA HIS A 96 0.90 3.14 14.29
C HIS A 96 1.04 1.85 15.08
N LEU A 97 1.02 0.71 14.38
CA LEU A 97 1.15 -0.63 14.96
C LEU A 97 2.22 -1.40 14.20
N PHE A 98 3.47 -1.28 14.62
CA PHE A 98 4.60 -1.89 13.91
C PHE A 98 4.83 -3.36 14.32
N ASP A 99 4.47 -3.75 15.53
CA ASP A 99 4.75 -5.09 16.05
C ASP A 99 3.66 -6.13 15.75
N VAL A 100 2.54 -5.71 15.16
CA VAL A 100 1.40 -6.62 14.89
C VAL A 100 1.50 -7.33 13.54
N THR A 101 2.30 -6.79 12.61
CA THR A 101 2.54 -7.40 11.30
C THR A 101 3.81 -8.26 11.34
N GLY A 102 3.81 -9.32 10.55
CA GLY A 102 5.00 -10.05 10.15
C GLY A 102 5.03 -10.10 8.63
N PRO A 103 5.89 -10.87 7.99
CA PRO A 103 5.76 -11.14 6.55
C PRO A 103 4.36 -11.66 6.24
N TYR A 104 3.69 -11.02 5.28
CA TYR A 104 2.34 -11.41 4.84
C TYR A 104 2.28 -11.54 3.34
N GLN A 105 1.43 -12.42 2.86
CA GLN A 105 1.29 -12.73 1.45
C GLN A 105 0.17 -11.93 0.81
N ILE A 106 0.40 -11.47 -0.43
CA ILE A 106 -0.53 -10.62 -1.17
C ILE A 106 -1.04 -11.43 -2.37
N PRO A 107 -2.35 -11.76 -2.41
CA PRO A 107 -2.90 -12.59 -3.47
C PRO A 107 -3.09 -11.82 -4.78
N TYR A 108 -3.04 -12.54 -5.90
CA TYR A 108 -3.21 -11.98 -7.25
C TYR A 108 -4.53 -11.23 -7.43
N GLY A 109 -5.62 -11.78 -6.89
CA GLY A 109 -6.96 -11.25 -7.06
C GLY A 109 -7.19 -9.85 -6.52
N VAL A 110 -6.28 -9.33 -5.66
CA VAL A 110 -6.37 -7.94 -5.18
C VAL A 110 -6.10 -6.90 -6.27
N MET A 111 -5.39 -7.30 -7.35
CA MET A 111 -5.09 -6.43 -8.50
C MET A 111 -6.12 -6.54 -9.62
N VAL A 112 -6.98 -7.57 -9.59
CA VAL A 112 -7.95 -7.89 -10.65
C VAL A 112 -9.30 -7.26 -10.31
N PRO A 113 -9.77 -6.23 -11.02
CA PRO A 113 -11.04 -5.59 -10.74
C PRO A 113 -12.23 -6.50 -11.09
N LYS A 114 -13.27 -6.47 -10.24
CA LYS A 114 -14.53 -7.20 -10.51
C LYS A 114 -15.32 -6.64 -11.68
N SER A 115 -15.22 -5.35 -11.91
CA SER A 115 -16.10 -4.62 -12.84
C SER A 115 -15.50 -4.40 -14.22
N HIS A 116 -14.22 -4.68 -14.43
CA HIS A 116 -13.52 -4.39 -15.69
C HIS A 116 -12.58 -5.53 -16.04
N GLN A 117 -12.53 -5.87 -17.33
CA GLN A 117 -11.63 -6.86 -17.90
C GLN A 117 -10.43 -6.16 -18.57
N GLY A 118 -9.36 -6.91 -18.82
CA GLY A 118 -8.20 -6.44 -19.57
C GLY A 118 -7.31 -5.42 -18.85
N ILE A 119 -7.47 -5.24 -17.53
CA ILE A 119 -6.67 -4.30 -16.75
C ILE A 119 -6.31 -4.88 -15.38
N LEU A 120 -5.13 -4.51 -14.88
CA LEU A 120 -4.66 -4.80 -13.52
C LEU A 120 -4.28 -3.50 -12.80
N PHE A 121 -4.47 -3.47 -11.48
CA PHE A 121 -4.18 -2.30 -10.64
C PHE A 121 -3.17 -2.66 -9.53
N PRO A 122 -1.85 -2.65 -9.79
CA PRO A 122 -0.85 -3.05 -8.80
C PRO A 122 -0.65 -2.04 -7.67
N ILE A 123 -1.06 -0.78 -7.83
CA ILE A 123 -0.93 0.27 -6.80
C ILE A 123 -2.27 0.49 -6.08
N GLY A 124 -3.36 0.61 -6.84
CA GLY A 124 -4.71 0.81 -6.31
C GLY A 124 -5.43 -0.49 -5.96
N ILE A 125 -4.74 -1.43 -5.35
CA ILE A 125 -5.26 -2.77 -5.05
C ILE A 125 -6.51 -2.76 -4.18
N SER A 126 -7.30 -3.82 -4.26
CA SER A 126 -8.43 -4.06 -3.37
C SER A 126 -7.93 -4.39 -1.97
N SER A 127 -8.12 -3.49 -1.04
CA SER A 127 -7.73 -3.65 0.36
C SER A 127 -8.59 -2.81 1.28
N THR A 128 -8.66 -3.19 2.56
CA THR A 128 -9.16 -2.31 3.61
C THR A 128 -8.21 -1.12 3.81
N HIS A 129 -8.68 -0.10 4.52
CA HIS A 129 -7.82 1.05 4.86
C HIS A 129 -6.60 0.62 5.67
N VAL A 130 -6.80 -0.21 6.68
CA VAL A 130 -5.72 -0.68 7.56
C VAL A 130 -4.69 -1.52 6.80
N ALA A 131 -5.13 -2.45 5.95
CA ALA A 131 -4.21 -3.22 5.13
C ALA A 131 -3.44 -2.35 4.12
N MET A 132 -4.08 -1.31 3.56
CA MET A 132 -3.39 -0.36 2.68
C MET A 132 -2.26 0.37 3.41
N CYS A 133 -2.40 0.65 4.69
CA CYS A 133 -1.38 1.36 5.47
C CYS A 133 -0.05 0.62 5.61
N THR A 134 -0.02 -0.67 5.35
CA THR A 134 1.20 -1.50 5.33
C THR A 134 1.64 -1.84 3.90
N VAL A 135 0.70 -2.12 2.99
CA VAL A 135 1.03 -2.61 1.65
C VAL A 135 1.49 -1.52 0.68
N ARG A 136 1.24 -0.26 0.98
CA ARG A 136 1.52 0.91 0.13
C ARG A 136 3.00 1.26 -0.05
N MET A 137 3.90 0.39 0.36
CA MET A 137 5.35 0.60 0.21
C MET A 137 5.80 0.35 -1.23
N GLU A 138 6.67 1.23 -1.75
CA GLU A 138 7.16 1.19 -3.13
C GLU A 138 7.78 -0.15 -3.52
N PRO A 139 8.57 -0.85 -2.68
CA PRO A 139 9.06 -2.18 -3.02
C PRO A 139 7.95 -3.21 -3.23
N VAL A 140 6.85 -3.11 -2.48
CA VAL A 140 5.67 -3.97 -2.65
C VAL A 140 4.97 -3.67 -3.97
N TRP A 141 4.81 -2.39 -4.31
CA TRP A 141 4.25 -1.99 -5.60
C TRP A 141 5.10 -2.44 -6.78
N ALA A 142 6.44 -2.41 -6.65
CA ALA A 142 7.33 -2.93 -7.66
C ALA A 142 7.13 -4.45 -7.86
N ALA A 143 7.02 -5.21 -6.78
CA ALA A 143 6.76 -6.66 -6.85
C ALA A 143 5.37 -6.96 -7.47
N LEU A 144 4.33 -6.20 -7.09
CA LEU A 144 3.00 -6.32 -7.69
C LEU A 144 3.00 -5.92 -9.17
N GLY A 145 3.79 -4.90 -9.54
CA GLY A 145 3.97 -4.49 -10.93
C GLY A 145 4.64 -5.58 -11.77
N GLN A 146 5.65 -6.26 -11.23
CA GLN A 146 6.29 -7.41 -11.87
C GLN A 146 5.27 -8.55 -12.07
N ALA A 147 4.53 -8.91 -11.04
CA ALA A 147 3.50 -9.94 -11.12
C ALA A 147 2.40 -9.58 -12.14
N ALA A 148 2.00 -8.30 -12.21
CA ALA A 148 1.05 -7.82 -13.19
C ALA A 148 1.58 -7.94 -14.64
N GLY A 149 2.87 -7.62 -14.85
CA GLY A 149 3.52 -7.79 -16.16
C GLY A 149 3.59 -9.24 -16.60
N VAL A 150 3.97 -10.15 -15.70
CA VAL A 150 3.96 -11.61 -15.95
C VAL A 150 2.56 -12.09 -16.28
N ALA A 151 1.55 -11.72 -15.48
CA ALA A 151 0.17 -12.10 -15.71
C ALA A 151 -0.35 -11.59 -17.07
N ALA A 152 -0.02 -10.38 -17.46
CA ALA A 152 -0.40 -9.83 -18.75
C ALA A 152 0.23 -10.61 -19.92
N ALA A 153 1.51 -10.97 -19.83
CA ALA A 153 2.20 -11.78 -20.82
C ALA A 153 1.56 -13.18 -20.93
N LEU A 154 1.27 -13.84 -19.80
CA LEU A 154 0.62 -15.13 -19.77
C LEU A 154 -0.79 -15.08 -20.36
N SER A 155 -1.58 -14.04 -20.01
CA SER A 155 -2.92 -13.81 -20.56
C SER A 155 -2.89 -13.73 -22.09
N MET A 156 -1.97 -12.94 -22.64
CA MET A 156 -1.79 -12.82 -24.09
C MET A 156 -1.37 -14.13 -24.76
N ASN A 157 -0.38 -14.83 -24.18
CA ASN A 157 0.15 -16.06 -24.72
C ASN A 157 -0.87 -17.22 -24.70
N GLN A 158 -1.71 -17.26 -23.68
CA GLN A 158 -2.72 -18.31 -23.48
C GLN A 158 -4.08 -17.95 -24.11
N GLY A 159 -4.29 -16.69 -24.52
CA GLY A 159 -5.56 -16.20 -25.05
C GLY A 159 -6.69 -16.22 -24.01
N VAL A 160 -6.38 -15.99 -22.74
CA VAL A 160 -7.34 -15.98 -21.62
C VAL A 160 -7.44 -14.60 -20.97
N GLU A 161 -8.55 -14.30 -20.33
CA GLU A 161 -8.71 -13.07 -19.57
C GLU A 161 -7.74 -13.01 -18.37
N LEU A 162 -7.33 -11.81 -17.95
CA LEU A 162 -6.45 -11.62 -16.80
C LEU A 162 -6.96 -12.32 -15.54
N ALA A 163 -8.26 -12.28 -15.30
CA ALA A 163 -8.88 -12.96 -14.16
C ALA A 163 -8.81 -14.50 -14.23
N GLN A 164 -8.52 -15.07 -15.39
CA GLN A 164 -8.45 -16.50 -15.63
C GLN A 164 -7.02 -17.04 -15.66
N VAL A 165 -6.01 -16.16 -15.60
CA VAL A 165 -4.61 -16.60 -15.55
C VAL A 165 -4.38 -17.36 -14.24
N PRO A 166 -3.92 -18.64 -14.31
CA PRO A 166 -3.66 -19.41 -13.09
C PRO A 166 -2.53 -18.77 -12.28
N THR A 167 -2.79 -18.48 -11.01
CA THR A 167 -1.77 -17.86 -10.12
C THR A 167 -0.50 -18.72 -10.03
N ALA A 168 -0.65 -20.06 -10.07
CA ALA A 168 0.50 -20.97 -10.08
C ALA A 168 1.43 -20.74 -11.28
N SER A 169 0.87 -20.39 -12.46
CA SER A 169 1.69 -20.05 -13.63
C SER A 169 2.42 -18.72 -13.45
N ILE A 170 1.78 -17.73 -12.80
CA ILE A 170 2.44 -16.48 -12.44
C ILE A 170 3.59 -16.74 -11.47
N GLN A 171 3.35 -17.57 -10.43
CA GLN A 171 4.35 -17.92 -9.42
C GLN A 171 5.57 -18.66 -10.00
N GLN A 172 5.41 -19.40 -11.07
CA GLN A 172 6.52 -20.11 -11.76
C GLN A 172 7.44 -19.18 -12.54
N GLU A 173 6.92 -18.03 -12.96
CA GLU A 173 7.66 -17.04 -13.75
C GLU A 173 8.26 -15.92 -12.88
N LEU A 174 7.86 -15.81 -11.59
CA LEU A 174 8.41 -14.85 -10.62
C LEU A 174 9.64 -15.40 -9.92
#